data_1f47a1a7d29ca4c7f641000300571c0c
#
_entry.id   1f47a1a7d29ca4c7f641000300571c0c
#
_cell.length_a   1.000
_cell.length_b   1.000
_cell.length_c   1.000
_cell.angle_alpha   90.00
_cell.angle_beta   90.00
_cell.angle_gamma   90.00
#
_symmetry.space_group_name_H-M   'P 1'
#
loop_
_entity.id
_entity.type
_entity.pdbx_description
1 polymer ?
#
loop_
_entity_poly.entity_id
_entity_poly.type
_entity_poly.pdbx_seq_one_letter_code
_entity_poly.pdbx_strand_id
1 'polypeptide(L)'
;MSNGQFLHRICRTAVLAGIAAAALAPTAPAPADPLWPNGPDVPGAPAIIPTQAPCSPAARACLRLSSNEVWLMDDGNVVYGPTPMSHGMQGYETPPGVFHVAFKELYHWSTMHNAPMHYAVFFNGDIAFHIGPVEHKSHGCIRLTEPGAVAVYHYLNPGDVVEVVP
;
A
#
# COMPACT_ATOMS: atom_id res chain seq x y z
N MET A 1 -51.63 -24.56 -74.23
CA MET A 1 -51.82 -23.16 -74.57
C MET A 1 -50.86 -22.41 -73.66
N SER A 2 -49.74 -22.18 -74.18
CA SER A 2 -49.28 -20.95 -74.81
C SER A 2 -48.80 -19.92 -73.83
N ASN A 3 -47.57 -19.76 -73.88
CA ASN A 3 -46.68 -18.67 -74.14
C ASN A 3 -46.10 -18.09 -72.81
N GLY A 4 -44.89 -17.86 -72.66
CA GLY A 4 -43.86 -17.51 -73.59
C GLY A 4 -43.03 -16.40 -72.96
N GLN A 5 -41.71 -16.66 -72.77
CA GLN A 5 -40.63 -15.70 -73.03
C GLN A 5 -40.68 -14.34 -72.34
N PHE A 6 -39.61 -13.90 -71.72
CA PHE A 6 -38.38 -13.37 -72.33
C PHE A 6 -37.27 -13.19 -71.33
N LEU A 7 -36.10 -13.61 -71.73
CA LEU A 7 -34.81 -13.35 -71.08
C LEU A 7 -34.48 -11.83 -71.08
N HIS A 8 -34.08 -11.30 -69.94
CA HIS A 8 -33.14 -10.20 -69.94
C HIS A 8 -31.99 -10.46 -68.93
N ARG A 9 -30.88 -10.78 -69.48
CA ARG A 9 -29.60 -10.76 -68.78
C ARG A 9 -29.25 -9.32 -68.49
N ILE A 10 -29.20 -8.95 -67.19
CA ILE A 10 -28.54 -7.73 -66.78
C ILE A 10 -27.30 -8.11 -66.02
N CYS A 11 -26.19 -7.89 -66.68
CA CYS A 11 -24.83 -7.99 -66.10
C CYS A 11 -24.70 -6.91 -65.04
N ARG A 12 -24.70 -7.26 -63.75
CA ARG A 12 -24.36 -6.33 -62.68
C ARG A 12 -22.98 -6.65 -62.20
N THR A 13 -22.04 -5.83 -62.58
CA THR A 13 -20.69 -5.76 -62.03
C THR A 13 -20.78 -5.49 -60.53
N ALA A 14 -20.41 -6.48 -59.72
CA ALA A 14 -20.26 -6.30 -58.28
C ALA A 14 -18.93 -5.62 -58.02
N VAL A 15 -18.99 -4.37 -57.60
CA VAL A 15 -17.82 -3.65 -57.04
C VAL A 15 -17.66 -4.17 -55.62
N LEU A 16 -16.63 -4.98 -55.39
CA LEU A 16 -16.18 -5.36 -54.06
C LEU A 16 -15.49 -4.17 -53.41
N ALA A 17 -16.18 -3.42 -52.58
CA ALA A 17 -15.61 -2.44 -51.67
C ALA A 17 -14.97 -3.23 -50.51
N GLY A 18 -13.64 -3.32 -50.50
CA GLY A 18 -12.89 -3.87 -49.41
C GLY A 18 -12.97 -2.94 -48.18
N ILE A 19 -13.67 -3.40 -47.15
CA ILE A 19 -13.65 -2.75 -45.86
C ILE A 19 -12.37 -3.22 -45.13
N ALA A 20 -11.36 -2.36 -45.10
CA ALA A 20 -10.19 -2.57 -44.23
C ALA A 20 -10.63 -2.44 -42.78
N ALA A 21 -10.77 -3.54 -42.07
CA ALA A 21 -10.96 -3.57 -40.63
C ALA A 21 -9.63 -3.16 -39.97
N ALA A 22 -9.54 -1.92 -39.50
CA ALA A 22 -8.47 -1.50 -38.63
C ALA A 22 -8.65 -2.21 -37.29
N ALA A 23 -7.79 -3.18 -36.99
CA ALA A 23 -7.73 -3.80 -35.68
C ALA A 23 -7.20 -2.76 -34.69
N LEU A 24 -8.08 -2.27 -33.83
CA LEU A 24 -7.69 -1.51 -32.64
C LEU A 24 -7.00 -2.49 -31.69
N ALA A 25 -5.67 -2.42 -31.63
CA ALA A 25 -4.91 -3.10 -30.61
C ALA A 25 -5.28 -2.50 -29.23
N PRO A 26 -5.53 -3.35 -28.21
CA PRO A 26 -5.75 -2.84 -26.87
C PRO A 26 -4.47 -2.12 -26.43
N THR A 27 -4.57 -0.82 -26.18
CA THR A 27 -3.51 -0.07 -25.51
C THR A 27 -3.42 -0.57 -24.08
N ALA A 28 -2.28 -1.16 -23.71
CA ALA A 28 -2.00 -1.47 -22.32
C ALA A 28 -2.10 -0.17 -21.50
N PRO A 29 -2.70 -0.21 -20.29
CA PRO A 29 -2.70 0.95 -19.43
C PRO A 29 -1.25 1.38 -19.19
N ALA A 30 -0.97 2.66 -19.40
CA ALA A 30 0.31 3.23 -19.06
C ALA A 30 0.55 3.01 -17.56
N PRO A 31 1.78 2.64 -17.13
CA PRO A 31 2.11 2.61 -15.71
C PRO A 31 1.79 4.00 -15.13
N ALA A 32 1.08 4.01 -13.99
CA ALA A 32 0.78 5.26 -13.31
C ALA A 32 2.11 5.95 -12.98
N ASP A 33 2.24 7.19 -13.40
CA ASP A 33 3.41 7.99 -13.04
C ASP A 33 3.52 8.05 -11.51
N PRO A 34 4.72 7.83 -10.95
CA PRO A 34 4.92 7.98 -9.51
C PRO A 34 4.53 9.41 -9.11
N LEU A 35 3.92 9.57 -7.95
CA LEU A 35 3.44 10.84 -7.38
C LEU A 35 4.55 11.92 -7.24
N TRP A 36 5.77 11.61 -7.65
CA TRP A 36 6.95 12.49 -7.64
C TRP A 36 7.65 12.47 -9.01
N PRO A 37 7.07 13.13 -10.03
CA PRO A 37 7.58 13.05 -11.39
C PRO A 37 8.91 13.79 -11.63
N ASN A 38 9.45 14.50 -10.64
CA ASN A 38 10.65 15.33 -10.79
C ASN A 38 11.68 15.12 -9.68
N GLY A 39 11.79 13.91 -9.15
CA GLY A 39 13.00 13.56 -8.41
C GLY A 39 14.21 13.76 -9.32
N PRO A 40 15.32 14.38 -8.85
CA PRO A 40 16.48 14.55 -9.69
C PRO A 40 16.95 13.19 -10.18
N ASP A 41 16.98 12.97 -11.50
CA ASP A 41 17.71 11.87 -12.11
C ASP A 41 19.18 12.08 -11.77
N VAL A 42 19.61 11.48 -10.68
CA VAL A 42 21.03 11.42 -10.34
C VAL A 42 21.62 10.25 -11.12
N PRO A 43 22.41 10.50 -12.17
CA PRO A 43 23.06 9.41 -12.91
C PRO A 43 23.96 8.63 -11.95
N GLY A 44 23.67 7.33 -11.77
CA GLY A 44 24.43 6.46 -10.88
C GLY A 44 23.87 6.31 -9.47
N ALA A 45 22.72 6.92 -9.14
CA ALA A 45 22.00 6.52 -7.94
C ALA A 45 21.58 5.05 -8.10
N PRO A 46 21.88 4.15 -7.13
CA PRO A 46 21.37 2.80 -7.17
C PRO A 46 19.83 2.90 -7.27
N ALA A 47 19.25 2.15 -8.22
CA ALA A 47 17.80 2.02 -8.30
C ALA A 47 17.31 1.73 -6.88
N ILE A 48 16.42 2.58 -6.36
CA ILE A 48 15.77 2.31 -5.07
C ILE A 48 14.99 1.04 -5.32
N ILE A 49 15.60 -0.10 -4.98
CA ILE A 49 14.87 -1.35 -4.87
C ILE A 49 13.87 -1.08 -3.77
N PRO A 50 12.56 -1.09 -4.03
CA PRO A 50 11.58 -0.95 -2.96
C PRO A 50 11.97 -2.00 -1.94
N THR A 51 12.37 -1.58 -0.74
CA THR A 51 12.79 -2.52 0.29
C THR A 51 11.56 -3.33 0.60
N GLN A 52 11.52 -4.56 0.12
CA GLN A 52 10.40 -5.45 0.32
C GLN A 52 10.19 -5.59 1.82
N ALA A 53 9.00 -5.27 2.29
CA ALA A 53 8.67 -5.46 3.70
C ALA A 53 8.88 -6.93 4.07
N PRO A 54 9.50 -7.24 5.22
CA PRO A 54 9.88 -8.62 5.57
C PRO A 54 8.73 -9.47 6.11
N CYS A 55 7.52 -8.94 6.14
CA CYS A 55 6.35 -9.59 6.71
C CYS A 55 5.57 -10.41 5.68
N SER A 56 4.65 -11.23 6.18
CA SER A 56 3.74 -12.02 5.36
C SER A 56 2.79 -11.14 4.53
N PRO A 57 2.24 -11.64 3.41
CA PRO A 57 1.25 -10.90 2.62
C PRO A 57 -0.03 -10.54 3.39
N ALA A 58 -0.33 -11.25 4.49
CA ALA A 58 -1.48 -10.97 5.34
C ALA A 58 -1.30 -9.72 6.22
N ALA A 59 -0.07 -9.26 6.41
CA ALA A 59 0.20 -8.09 7.23
C ALA A 59 -0.34 -6.81 6.56
N ARG A 60 -1.08 -6.01 7.35
CA ARG A 60 -1.49 -4.66 6.97
C ARG A 60 -0.48 -3.62 7.46
N ALA A 61 0.19 -3.92 8.57
CA ALA A 61 1.37 -3.20 9.03
C ALA A 61 2.50 -4.18 9.31
N CYS A 62 3.68 -3.86 8.82
CA CYS A 62 4.91 -4.61 9.00
C CYS A 62 5.92 -3.76 9.76
N LEU A 63 6.45 -4.30 10.86
CA LEU A 63 7.46 -3.64 11.69
C LEU A 63 8.72 -4.48 11.69
N ARG A 64 9.86 -3.86 11.37
CA ARG A 64 11.18 -4.47 11.58
C ARG A 64 11.91 -3.74 12.70
N LEU A 65 12.14 -4.46 13.80
CA LEU A 65 12.75 -3.88 15.01
C LEU A 65 14.23 -3.54 14.80
N SER A 66 14.96 -4.40 14.08
CA SER A 66 16.40 -4.22 13.83
C SER A 66 16.75 -2.98 13.02
N SER A 67 15.87 -2.56 12.11
CA SER A 67 16.07 -1.35 11.29
C SER A 67 15.26 -0.14 11.75
N ASN A 68 14.38 -0.28 12.75
CA ASN A 68 13.46 0.75 13.22
C ASN A 68 12.55 1.30 12.10
N GLU A 69 11.93 0.41 11.34
CA GLU A 69 11.13 0.74 10.16
C GLU A 69 9.72 0.14 10.23
N VAL A 70 8.73 0.88 9.72
CA VAL A 70 7.36 0.44 9.53
C VAL A 70 6.95 0.60 8.08
N TRP A 71 6.26 -0.40 7.54
CA TRP A 71 5.58 -0.38 6.24
C TRP A 71 4.09 -0.60 6.44
N LEU A 72 3.26 0.03 5.63
CA LEU A 72 1.87 -0.37 5.43
C LEU A 72 1.78 -1.18 4.15
N MET A 73 0.99 -2.24 4.19
CA MET A 73 0.93 -3.25 3.14
C MET A 73 -0.50 -3.57 2.74
N ASP A 74 -0.68 -3.97 1.49
CA ASP A 74 -1.92 -4.51 0.96
C ASP A 74 -1.62 -5.74 0.10
N ASP A 75 -2.14 -6.89 0.50
CA ASP A 75 -1.91 -8.19 -0.18
C ASP A 75 -0.42 -8.43 -0.53
N GLY A 76 0.47 -8.15 0.42
CA GLY A 76 1.92 -8.32 0.26
C GLY A 76 2.64 -7.18 -0.45
N ASN A 77 1.93 -6.18 -0.96
CA ASN A 77 2.51 -5.02 -1.60
C ASN A 77 2.68 -3.87 -0.61
N VAL A 78 3.82 -3.18 -0.66
CA VAL A 78 4.04 -1.98 0.14
C VAL A 78 3.23 -0.82 -0.46
N VAL A 79 2.34 -0.22 0.34
CA VAL A 79 1.54 0.96 -0.05
C VAL A 79 2.02 2.24 0.61
N TYR A 80 2.80 2.12 1.71
CA TYR A 80 3.43 3.27 2.39
C TYR A 80 4.67 2.81 3.16
N GLY A 81 5.69 3.64 3.20
CA GLY A 81 6.92 3.39 3.95
C GLY A 81 8.11 3.00 3.05
N PRO A 82 9.26 2.66 3.66
CA PRO A 82 9.45 2.59 5.11
C PRO A 82 9.35 3.96 5.78
N THR A 83 8.73 3.99 6.97
CA THR A 83 8.74 5.18 7.84
C THR A 83 9.53 4.88 9.11
N PRO A 84 10.33 5.83 9.62
CA PRO A 84 11.13 5.62 10.82
C PRO A 84 10.23 5.45 12.05
N MET A 85 10.65 4.57 12.96
CA MET A 85 9.99 4.35 14.24
C MET A 85 11.00 4.22 15.38
N SER A 86 10.51 4.30 16.61
CA SER A 86 11.17 3.70 17.77
C SER A 86 10.23 2.69 18.42
N HIS A 87 10.81 1.72 19.11
CA HIS A 87 10.12 0.65 19.83
C HIS A 87 10.60 0.52 21.27
N GLY A 88 10.13 -0.50 21.97
CA GLY A 88 10.44 -0.73 23.37
C GLY A 88 11.94 -0.83 23.69
N MET A 89 12.34 -0.24 24.83
CA MET A 89 13.70 -0.39 25.39
C MET A 89 13.85 -1.75 26.09
N GLN A 90 15.09 -2.06 26.49
CA GLN A 90 15.39 -3.23 27.29
C GLN A 90 14.54 -3.27 28.58
N GLY A 91 13.89 -4.40 28.82
CA GLY A 91 12.95 -4.60 29.93
C GLY A 91 11.52 -4.13 29.65
N TYR A 92 11.30 -3.52 28.50
CA TYR A 92 9.99 -3.07 28.01
C TYR A 92 9.88 -3.30 26.49
N GLU A 93 10.33 -4.45 26.04
CA GLU A 93 10.46 -4.76 24.63
C GLU A 93 9.11 -4.79 23.92
N THR A 94 9.10 -4.36 22.67
CA THR A 94 8.02 -4.69 21.75
C THR A 94 8.21 -6.12 21.28
N PRO A 95 7.32 -7.07 21.62
CA PRO A 95 7.54 -8.47 21.27
C PRO A 95 7.38 -8.70 19.78
N PRO A 96 8.25 -9.49 19.12
CA PRO A 96 7.98 -10.02 17.80
C PRO A 96 6.74 -10.93 17.80
N GLY A 97 6.01 -10.97 16.69
CA GLY A 97 4.81 -11.79 16.56
C GLY A 97 3.80 -11.22 15.60
N VAL A 98 2.66 -11.89 15.52
CA VAL A 98 1.50 -11.48 14.74
C VAL A 98 0.38 -11.06 15.68
N PHE A 99 -0.07 -9.85 15.52
CA PHE A 99 -1.10 -9.22 16.36
C PHE A 99 -2.22 -8.68 15.48
N HIS A 100 -3.28 -8.18 16.12
CA HIS A 100 -4.39 -7.55 15.42
C HIS A 100 -4.71 -6.21 16.06
N VAL A 101 -5.05 -5.24 15.24
CA VAL A 101 -5.54 -3.95 15.75
C VAL A 101 -6.79 -4.20 16.59
N ALA A 102 -6.76 -3.77 17.85
CA ALA A 102 -7.88 -3.89 18.77
C ALA A 102 -8.83 -2.70 18.64
N PHE A 103 -8.29 -1.50 18.77
CA PHE A 103 -9.03 -0.24 18.64
C PHE A 103 -8.06 0.91 18.33
N LYS A 104 -8.63 2.08 18.03
CA LYS A 104 -7.84 3.29 17.77
C LYS A 104 -8.52 4.51 18.34
N GLU A 105 -7.71 5.45 18.82
CA GLU A 105 -8.16 6.73 19.39
C GLU A 105 -7.32 7.87 18.83
N LEU A 106 -7.99 8.92 18.35
CA LEU A 106 -7.28 10.09 17.80
C LEU A 106 -6.51 10.84 18.90
N TYR A 107 -7.11 10.95 20.08
CA TYR A 107 -6.56 11.61 21.26
C TYR A 107 -6.65 10.67 22.46
N HIS A 108 -5.62 9.86 22.65
CA HIS A 108 -5.52 8.99 23.80
C HIS A 108 -4.64 9.61 24.88
N TRP A 109 -5.02 9.46 26.14
CA TRP A 109 -4.19 9.84 27.29
C TRP A 109 -3.72 8.61 28.03
N SER A 110 -2.44 8.33 28.00
CA SER A 110 -1.85 7.25 28.78
C SER A 110 -1.83 7.61 30.26
N THR A 111 -2.65 6.96 31.06
CA THR A 111 -2.68 7.14 32.51
C THR A 111 -1.43 6.54 33.16
N MET A 112 -0.86 5.49 32.61
CA MET A 112 0.37 4.82 33.08
C MET A 112 1.59 5.75 32.95
N HIS A 113 1.69 6.49 31.85
CA HIS A 113 2.86 7.35 31.56
C HIS A 113 2.55 8.84 31.71
N ASN A 114 1.30 9.18 32.08
CA ASN A 114 0.81 10.56 32.21
C ASN A 114 1.19 11.42 30.98
N ALA A 115 0.91 10.91 29.78
CA ALA A 115 1.34 11.51 28.53
C ALA A 115 0.27 11.35 27.43
N PRO A 116 0.18 12.32 26.48
CA PRO A 116 -0.70 12.19 25.32
C PRO A 116 -0.12 11.19 24.30
N MET A 117 -1.00 10.42 23.69
CA MET A 117 -0.72 9.50 22.59
C MET A 117 -1.67 9.84 21.44
N HIS A 118 -1.26 10.77 20.58
CA HIS A 118 -2.08 11.18 19.45
C HIS A 118 -1.97 10.18 18.33
N TYR A 119 -3.07 9.95 17.59
CA TYR A 119 -3.19 8.94 16.54
C TYR A 119 -2.87 7.53 17.03
N ALA A 120 -3.36 7.18 18.22
CA ALA A 120 -3.09 5.89 18.85
C ALA A 120 -3.83 4.74 18.13
N VAL A 121 -3.09 3.68 17.77
CA VAL A 121 -3.62 2.44 17.20
C VAL A 121 -3.09 1.27 18.03
N PHE A 122 -3.96 0.69 18.87
CA PHE A 122 -3.61 -0.38 19.79
C PHE A 122 -3.67 -1.74 19.11
N PHE A 123 -2.63 -2.56 19.25
CA PHE A 123 -2.55 -3.86 18.60
C PHE A 123 -2.06 -5.02 19.50
N ASN A 124 -1.47 -4.72 20.65
CA ASN A 124 -1.04 -5.74 21.62
C ASN A 124 -1.17 -5.22 23.05
N GLY A 125 -2.31 -5.43 23.69
CA GLY A 125 -2.60 -4.88 25.01
C GLY A 125 -2.44 -3.34 25.02
N ASP A 126 -1.52 -2.85 25.85
CA ASP A 126 -1.24 -1.41 25.97
C ASP A 126 -0.23 -0.90 24.92
N ILE A 127 0.28 -1.77 24.05
CA ILE A 127 1.19 -1.39 22.98
C ILE A 127 0.41 -0.82 21.80
N ALA A 128 0.76 0.40 21.42
CA ALA A 128 0.13 1.12 20.32
C ALA A 128 1.14 1.84 19.44
N PHE A 129 0.77 2.08 18.18
CA PHE A 129 1.39 3.15 17.39
C PHE A 129 0.88 4.49 17.87
N HIS A 130 1.73 5.50 17.93
CA HIS A 130 1.33 6.89 18.20
C HIS A 130 2.43 7.88 17.82
N ILE A 131 2.12 9.19 17.77
CA ILE A 131 3.14 10.23 17.60
C ILE A 131 4.09 10.21 18.80
N GLY A 132 5.40 10.30 18.52
CA GLY A 132 6.41 10.46 19.54
C GLY A 132 7.83 10.57 18.97
N PRO A 133 8.81 10.91 19.80
CA PRO A 133 10.21 11.00 19.37
C PRO A 133 10.73 9.62 18.94
N VAL A 134 11.19 9.54 17.71
CA VAL A 134 11.72 8.28 17.14
C VAL A 134 13.18 8.02 17.50
N GLU A 135 13.86 9.02 18.09
CA GLU A 135 15.24 8.94 18.55
C GLU A 135 15.38 8.23 19.90
N HIS A 136 14.29 8.09 20.65
CA HIS A 136 14.29 7.51 21.98
C HIS A 136 13.41 6.28 22.06
N LYS A 137 13.92 5.20 22.64
CA LYS A 137 13.17 3.98 22.89
C LYS A 137 12.00 4.23 23.85
N SER A 138 10.92 3.47 23.66
CA SER A 138 9.68 3.56 24.43
C SER A 138 9.60 2.52 25.56
N HIS A 139 8.43 2.40 26.18
CA HIS A 139 8.07 1.30 27.09
C HIS A 139 7.18 0.26 26.37
N GLY A 140 7.49 -0.05 25.13
CA GLY A 140 6.78 -1.04 24.31
C GLY A 140 6.03 -0.45 23.11
N CYS A 141 5.51 0.75 23.22
CA CYS A 141 4.79 1.41 22.12
C CYS A 141 5.69 1.71 20.91
N ILE A 142 5.07 1.80 19.76
CA ILE A 142 5.72 2.20 18.50
C ILE A 142 5.51 3.71 18.31
N ARG A 143 6.59 4.47 18.54
CA ARG A 143 6.58 5.91 18.29
C ARG A 143 6.91 6.19 16.84
N LEU A 144 6.14 7.06 16.24
CA LEU A 144 6.25 7.47 14.85
C LEU A 144 6.37 8.99 14.76
N THR A 145 6.97 9.46 13.69
CA THR A 145 6.81 10.86 13.28
C THR A 145 5.34 11.16 13.01
N GLU A 146 4.95 12.43 13.07
CA GLU A 146 3.55 12.81 12.82
C GLU A 146 3.02 12.29 11.48
N PRO A 147 3.71 12.45 10.32
CA PRO A 147 3.25 11.89 9.06
C PRO A 147 3.06 10.36 9.09
N GLY A 148 3.99 9.65 9.74
CA GLY A 148 3.91 8.20 9.90
C GLY A 148 2.72 7.77 10.75
N ALA A 149 2.49 8.42 11.89
CA ALA A 149 1.37 8.10 12.77
C ALA A 149 0.01 8.41 12.11
N VAL A 150 -0.08 9.53 11.39
CA VAL A 150 -1.28 9.89 10.60
C VAL A 150 -1.58 8.83 9.55
N ALA A 151 -0.56 8.41 8.79
CA ALA A 151 -0.71 7.37 7.77
C ALA A 151 -1.20 6.05 8.38
N VAL A 152 -0.55 5.57 9.45
CA VAL A 152 -0.92 4.35 10.17
C VAL A 152 -2.34 4.43 10.70
N TYR A 153 -2.71 5.55 11.33
CA TYR A 153 -4.03 5.74 11.92
C TYR A 153 -5.16 5.70 10.88
N HIS A 154 -4.97 6.36 9.74
CA HIS A 154 -5.99 6.38 8.69
C HIS A 154 -6.06 5.08 7.90
N TYR A 155 -4.96 4.36 7.78
CA TYR A 155 -4.89 3.13 7.03
C TYR A 155 -5.44 1.92 7.79
N LEU A 156 -5.00 1.71 9.03
CA LEU A 156 -5.37 0.54 9.83
C LEU A 156 -6.76 0.65 10.42
N ASN A 157 -7.45 -0.50 10.51
CA ASN A 157 -8.76 -0.64 11.14
C ASN A 157 -8.74 -1.78 12.17
N PRO A 158 -9.65 -1.79 13.16
CA PRO A 158 -9.80 -2.92 14.07
C PRO A 158 -9.92 -4.25 13.31
N GLY A 159 -9.12 -5.24 13.74
CA GLY A 159 -9.00 -6.55 13.09
C GLY A 159 -7.84 -6.68 12.10
N ASP A 160 -7.26 -5.58 11.61
CA ASP A 160 -6.11 -5.62 10.68
C ASP A 160 -4.89 -6.26 11.33
N VAL A 161 -4.14 -7.03 10.54
CA VAL A 161 -2.94 -7.75 10.99
C VAL A 161 -1.75 -6.81 11.11
N VAL A 162 -1.11 -6.83 12.26
CA VAL A 162 0.15 -6.15 12.56
C VAL A 162 1.21 -7.22 12.81
N GLU A 163 2.23 -7.28 11.97
CA GLU A 163 3.32 -8.25 12.10
C GLU A 163 4.61 -7.54 12.52
N VAL A 164 5.20 -8.02 13.61
CA VAL A 164 6.45 -7.51 14.18
C VAL A 164 7.54 -8.55 13.98
N VAL A 165 8.58 -8.20 13.23
CA VAL A 165 9.76 -9.03 13.00
C VAL A 165 11.00 -8.42 13.66
N PRO A 166 11.99 -9.25 14.04
CA PRO A 166 13.25 -8.82 14.67
C PRO A 166 14.04 -7.79 13.87
#